data_b97c9d50d9e6672bb5f9df5141f7c099
#
_entry.id   b97c9d50d9e6672bb5f9df5141f7c099
#
_cell.length_a   1.000
_cell.length_b   1.000
_cell.length_c   1.000
_cell.angle_alpha   90.00
_cell.angle_beta   90.00
_cell.angle_gamma   90.00
#
_symmetry.space_group_name_H-M   'P 1'
#
loop_
_entity.id
_entity.type
_entity.pdbx_description
1 polymer ?
#
loop_
_entity_poly.entity_id
_entity_poly.type
_entity_poly.pdbx_seq_one_letter_code
_entity_poly.pdbx_strand_id
1 'polypeptide(L)'
;LFSTTVFDISLSATNGTVLKPDMPYNFSYKGDHAVYVITKNTSIEFMKHYYAEYGLKYFIFRFPTIYNYSPYHYYHPNGVKTLRPVYRMIDQAMKGEPIELWGDPNYAKDMVHVYDCAQMICKAVEVNRDHGWYNVGTGVPVTLQQQIETIIKIFSPADHPSQIVYRPDKPVGGGFLMDVTNAKEELGYVPKYDVEALFRN
;
A
#
# COMPACT_ATOMS: atom_id res chain seq x y z
N LEU A 1 10.34 -14.52 -8.79
CA LEU A 1 9.73 -13.29 -8.27
C LEU A 1 8.88 -13.62 -7.05
N PHE A 2 8.97 -12.82 -5.99
CA PHE A 2 8.27 -13.08 -4.74
C PHE A 2 7.67 -11.79 -4.15
N SER A 3 6.42 -11.86 -3.69
CA SER A 3 5.76 -10.77 -2.99
C SER A 3 5.88 -10.93 -1.48
N THR A 4 6.40 -9.91 -0.80
CA THR A 4 6.27 -9.75 0.64
C THR A 4 5.33 -8.60 0.99
N THR A 5 5.24 -8.20 2.23
CA THR A 5 4.27 -7.24 2.74
C THR A 5 4.93 -6.21 3.64
N VAL A 6 4.43 -4.99 3.65
CA VAL A 6 4.86 -3.94 4.58
C VAL A 6 4.61 -4.31 6.06
N PHE A 7 3.79 -5.32 6.32
CA PHE A 7 3.58 -5.80 7.69
C PHE A 7 4.83 -6.40 8.33
N ASP A 8 5.84 -6.83 7.54
CA ASP A 8 7.12 -7.35 8.04
C ASP A 8 7.98 -6.30 8.77
N ILE A 9 7.70 -5.01 8.54
CA ILE A 9 8.34 -3.86 9.20
C ILE A 9 7.31 -2.91 9.83
N SER A 10 6.11 -3.39 10.13
CA SER A 10 4.97 -2.57 10.57
C SER A 10 5.22 -1.79 11.86
N LEU A 11 6.03 -2.29 12.78
CA LEU A 11 6.39 -1.57 14.01
C LEU A 11 7.39 -0.44 13.78
N SER A 12 8.05 -0.40 12.61
CA SER A 12 8.90 0.70 12.18
C SER A 12 8.12 1.77 11.39
N ALA A 13 6.89 1.46 10.97
CA ALA A 13 6.06 2.32 10.16
C ALA A 13 5.29 3.34 11.03
N THR A 14 5.87 4.51 11.23
CA THR A 14 5.24 5.65 11.89
C THR A 14 4.98 6.78 10.89
N ASN A 15 4.12 7.73 11.24
CA ASN A 15 3.81 8.84 10.33
C ASN A 15 5.09 9.58 9.89
N GLY A 16 5.26 9.77 8.59
CA GLY A 16 6.44 10.40 7.99
C GLY A 16 7.66 9.48 7.86
N THR A 17 7.60 8.23 8.32
CA THR A 17 8.72 7.29 8.15
C THR A 17 8.88 6.90 6.70
N VAL A 18 10.11 6.98 6.20
CA VAL A 18 10.50 6.42 4.90
C VAL A 18 11.03 5.01 5.12
N LEU A 19 10.30 4.01 4.65
CA LEU A 19 10.64 2.61 4.79
C LEU A 19 11.63 2.20 3.68
N LYS A 20 12.83 1.77 4.05
CA LYS A 20 13.84 1.30 3.09
C LYS A 20 13.66 -0.20 2.78
N PRO A 21 14.07 -0.67 1.59
CA PRO A 21 13.95 -2.09 1.23
C PRO A 21 14.73 -3.04 2.15
N ASP A 22 15.90 -2.61 2.61
CA ASP A 22 16.84 -3.38 3.42
C ASP A 22 16.60 -3.30 4.93
N MET A 23 15.50 -2.66 5.37
CA MET A 23 15.17 -2.58 6.80
C MET A 23 14.99 -3.98 7.40
N PRO A 24 15.52 -4.22 8.61
CA PRO A 24 15.32 -5.48 9.31
C PRO A 24 13.85 -5.69 9.66
N TYR A 25 13.43 -6.94 9.75
CA TYR A 25 12.09 -7.31 10.18
C TYR A 25 11.77 -6.71 11.56
N ASN A 26 10.63 -6.05 11.66
CA ASN A 26 10.15 -5.44 12.90
C ASN A 26 8.61 -5.46 12.92
N PHE A 27 8.04 -6.55 13.43
CA PHE A 27 6.61 -6.81 13.40
C PHE A 27 6.12 -7.46 14.69
N SER A 28 4.82 -7.41 14.95
CA SER A 28 4.19 -8.07 16.10
C SER A 28 4.06 -9.58 15.86
N TYR A 29 4.50 -10.39 16.83
CA TYR A 29 4.22 -11.83 16.87
C TYR A 29 2.80 -12.16 17.30
N LYS A 30 1.96 -11.16 17.57
CA LYS A 30 0.55 -11.31 17.97
C LYS A 30 -0.38 -10.71 16.90
N GLY A 31 -1.59 -11.25 16.83
CA GLY A 31 -2.64 -10.74 15.93
C GLY A 31 -2.69 -11.46 14.58
N ASP A 32 -3.64 -11.05 13.77
CA ASP A 32 -4.06 -11.75 12.55
C ASP A 32 -2.97 -11.88 11.48
N HIS A 33 -2.03 -10.93 11.45
CA HIS A 33 -0.99 -10.90 10.43
C HIS A 33 0.30 -11.63 10.83
N ALA A 34 0.44 -12.08 12.09
CA ALA A 34 1.69 -12.66 12.57
C ALA A 34 2.13 -13.90 11.76
N VAL A 35 1.24 -14.89 11.61
CA VAL A 35 1.55 -16.11 10.83
C VAL A 35 1.83 -15.77 9.36
N TYR A 36 1.04 -14.87 8.77
CA TYR A 36 1.23 -14.41 7.40
C TYR A 36 2.63 -13.80 7.21
N VAL A 37 3.06 -12.91 8.09
CA VAL A 37 4.39 -12.29 8.03
C VAL A 37 5.49 -13.31 8.23
N ILE A 38 5.37 -14.20 9.21
CA ILE A 38 6.36 -15.26 9.47
C ILE A 38 6.55 -16.14 8.23
N THR A 39 5.46 -16.59 7.60
CA THR A 39 5.55 -17.42 6.40
C THR A 39 6.20 -16.70 5.23
N LYS A 40 5.90 -15.40 5.03
CA LYS A 40 6.54 -14.57 4.01
C LYS A 40 8.05 -14.43 4.25
N ASN A 41 8.45 -14.14 5.48
CA ASN A 41 9.86 -13.97 5.85
C ASN A 41 10.62 -15.30 5.72
N THR A 42 10.04 -16.42 6.14
CA THR A 42 10.63 -17.75 5.95
C THR A 42 10.86 -18.06 4.46
N SER A 43 9.91 -17.72 3.59
CA SER A 43 10.06 -17.90 2.14
C SER A 43 11.22 -17.07 1.57
N ILE A 44 11.45 -15.86 2.10
CA ILE A 44 12.59 -15.00 1.71
C ILE A 44 13.92 -15.68 2.08
N GLU A 45 14.02 -16.24 3.28
CA GLU A 45 15.25 -16.93 3.70
C GLU A 45 15.52 -18.19 2.83
N PHE A 46 14.48 -18.93 2.42
CA PHE A 46 14.64 -20.00 1.43
C PHE A 46 15.17 -19.49 0.09
N MET A 47 14.66 -18.37 -0.42
CA MET A 47 15.16 -17.81 -1.69
C MET A 47 16.63 -17.39 -1.60
N LYS A 48 17.05 -16.78 -0.50
CA LYS A 48 18.46 -16.45 -0.24
C LYS A 48 19.34 -17.71 -0.21
N HIS A 49 18.86 -18.77 0.47
CA HIS A 49 19.56 -20.06 0.52
C HIS A 49 19.72 -20.66 -0.89
N TYR A 50 18.64 -20.74 -1.67
CA TYR A 50 18.68 -21.29 -3.03
C TYR A 50 19.57 -20.45 -3.98
N TYR A 51 19.63 -19.16 -3.78
CA TYR A 51 20.57 -18.33 -4.52
C TYR A 51 22.03 -18.65 -4.13
N ALA A 52 22.32 -18.73 -2.85
CA ALA A 52 23.67 -18.99 -2.35
C ALA A 52 24.17 -20.39 -2.74
N GLU A 53 23.30 -21.40 -2.71
CA GLU A 53 23.67 -22.81 -2.96
C GLU A 53 23.65 -23.18 -4.45
N TYR A 54 22.67 -22.64 -5.18
CA TYR A 54 22.38 -23.08 -6.56
C TYR A 54 22.39 -21.96 -7.59
N GLY A 55 22.66 -20.72 -7.21
CA GLY A 55 22.63 -19.56 -8.11
C GLY A 55 21.23 -19.20 -8.63
N LEU A 56 20.15 -19.62 -7.92
CA LEU A 56 18.78 -19.34 -8.35
C LEU A 56 18.47 -17.85 -8.17
N LYS A 57 18.31 -17.13 -9.27
CA LYS A 57 18.01 -15.70 -9.26
C LYS A 57 16.68 -15.41 -8.59
N TYR A 58 16.61 -14.33 -7.79
CA TYR A 58 15.38 -13.93 -7.11
C TYR A 58 15.19 -12.44 -7.01
N PHE A 59 13.92 -12.00 -7.02
CA PHE A 59 13.53 -10.62 -6.77
C PHE A 59 12.39 -10.60 -5.77
N ILE A 60 12.54 -9.78 -4.74
CA ILE A 60 11.57 -9.60 -3.66
C ILE A 60 10.94 -8.22 -3.79
N PHE A 61 9.60 -8.19 -3.74
CA PHE A 61 8.80 -6.97 -3.78
C PHE A 61 8.03 -6.82 -2.49
N ARG A 62 8.28 -5.74 -1.73
CA ARG A 62 7.51 -5.42 -0.54
C ARG A 62 6.36 -4.50 -0.93
N PHE A 63 5.15 -4.99 -0.78
CA PHE A 63 3.94 -4.28 -1.16
C PHE A 63 3.32 -3.53 0.01
N PRO A 64 2.96 -2.24 -0.19
CA PRO A 64 1.99 -1.53 0.64
C PRO A 64 0.56 -1.91 0.24
N THR A 65 -0.42 -1.05 0.53
CA THR A 65 -1.78 -1.22 -0.01
C THR A 65 -1.78 -0.90 -1.51
N ILE A 66 -2.17 -1.90 -2.29
CA ILE A 66 -2.33 -1.77 -3.75
C ILE A 66 -3.75 -1.29 -4.04
N TYR A 67 -3.87 -0.30 -4.88
CA TYR A 67 -5.14 0.25 -5.33
C TYR A 67 -5.48 -0.17 -6.75
N ASN A 68 -6.70 -0.67 -6.91
CA ASN A 68 -7.37 -0.92 -8.18
C ASN A 68 -8.85 -1.12 -7.92
N TYR A 69 -9.65 -1.10 -8.95
CA TYR A 69 -11.03 -1.60 -8.86
C TYR A 69 -11.03 -3.08 -8.47
N SER A 70 -11.89 -3.44 -7.53
CA SER A 70 -12.11 -4.83 -7.11
C SER A 70 -13.61 -5.07 -6.92
N PRO A 71 -14.17 -6.15 -7.45
CA PRO A 71 -15.57 -6.52 -7.20
C PRO A 71 -15.80 -6.98 -5.75
N TYR A 72 -14.73 -7.21 -4.99
CA TYR A 72 -14.77 -7.66 -3.60
C TYR A 72 -14.76 -6.46 -2.64
N HIS A 73 -15.90 -5.78 -2.51
CA HIS A 73 -16.04 -4.58 -1.68
C HIS A 73 -16.04 -4.87 -0.18
N TYR A 74 -16.26 -6.13 0.21
CA TYR A 74 -16.37 -6.55 1.61
C TYR A 74 -15.17 -7.38 2.06
N TYR A 75 -14.91 -7.36 3.35
CA TYR A 75 -14.02 -8.27 4.06
C TYR A 75 -14.74 -8.76 5.33
N HIS A 76 -14.16 -9.73 6.06
CA HIS A 76 -14.85 -10.38 7.17
C HIS A 76 -13.99 -10.36 8.44
N PRO A 77 -13.73 -9.19 9.06
CA PRO A 77 -13.01 -9.15 10.32
C PRO A 77 -13.84 -9.87 11.40
N ASN A 78 -13.20 -10.81 12.10
CA ASN A 78 -13.87 -11.66 13.10
C ASN A 78 -15.16 -12.34 12.59
N GLY A 79 -15.21 -12.70 11.31
CA GLY A 79 -16.38 -13.33 10.68
C GLY A 79 -17.53 -12.38 10.31
N VAL A 80 -17.42 -11.10 10.60
CA VAL A 80 -18.46 -10.08 10.32
C VAL A 80 -18.25 -9.47 8.93
N LYS A 81 -19.24 -9.59 8.04
CA LYS A 81 -19.19 -8.94 6.72
C LYS A 81 -19.14 -7.42 6.85
N THR A 82 -18.02 -6.82 6.49
CA THR A 82 -17.75 -5.39 6.65
C THR A 82 -17.35 -4.78 5.33
N LEU A 83 -17.95 -3.64 4.97
CA LEU A 83 -17.57 -2.87 3.79
C LEU A 83 -16.18 -2.28 4.00
N ARG A 84 -15.29 -2.44 3.02
CA ARG A 84 -13.93 -1.86 3.10
C ARG A 84 -14.01 -0.33 3.21
N PRO A 85 -13.17 0.33 4.02
CA PRO A 85 -13.25 1.77 4.28
C PRO A 85 -13.33 2.63 3.01
N VAL A 86 -12.53 2.32 2.00
CA VAL A 86 -12.52 3.08 0.74
C VAL A 86 -13.87 3.00 0.02
N TYR A 87 -14.49 1.82 -0.05
CA TYR A 87 -15.80 1.66 -0.68
C TYR A 87 -16.94 2.33 0.12
N ARG A 88 -16.80 2.39 1.44
CA ARG A 88 -17.73 3.16 2.28
C ARG A 88 -17.65 4.65 1.97
N MET A 89 -16.43 5.21 1.87
CA MET A 89 -16.24 6.61 1.52
C MET A 89 -16.78 6.93 0.12
N ILE A 90 -16.57 6.03 -0.85
CA ILE A 90 -17.13 6.18 -2.21
C ILE A 90 -18.67 6.14 -2.18
N ASP A 91 -19.29 5.19 -1.45
CA ASP A 91 -20.74 5.08 -1.33
C ASP A 91 -21.35 6.33 -0.67
N GLN A 92 -20.72 6.84 0.40
CA GLN A 92 -21.12 8.10 1.04
C GLN A 92 -20.98 9.28 0.07
N ALA A 93 -19.86 9.37 -0.67
CA ALA A 93 -19.65 10.42 -1.65
C ALA A 93 -20.74 10.41 -2.73
N MET A 94 -21.05 9.24 -3.31
CA MET A 94 -22.09 9.10 -4.33
C MET A 94 -23.49 9.55 -3.87
N LYS A 95 -23.75 9.49 -2.56
CA LYS A 95 -25.01 9.91 -1.93
C LYS A 95 -25.00 11.37 -1.44
N GLY A 96 -23.86 12.07 -1.53
CA GLY A 96 -23.70 13.39 -0.93
C GLY A 96 -23.69 13.37 0.61
N GLU A 97 -23.52 12.19 1.22
CA GLU A 97 -23.48 12.01 2.66
C GLU A 97 -22.13 12.48 3.24
N PRO A 98 -22.08 12.98 4.49
CA PRO A 98 -20.84 13.38 5.13
C PRO A 98 -19.85 12.22 5.25
N ILE A 99 -18.56 12.51 5.04
CA ILE A 99 -17.45 11.54 5.18
C ILE A 99 -16.62 11.91 6.38
N GLU A 100 -16.49 11.00 7.35
CA GLU A 100 -15.65 11.22 8.53
C GLU A 100 -14.16 11.05 8.19
N LEU A 101 -13.36 12.06 8.51
CA LEU A 101 -11.90 12.01 8.51
C LEU A 101 -11.42 11.76 9.94
N TRP A 102 -10.82 10.59 10.18
CA TRP A 102 -10.38 10.16 11.50
C TRP A 102 -8.94 10.55 11.78
N GLY A 103 -8.68 11.11 12.97
CA GLY A 103 -7.36 11.50 13.44
C GLY A 103 -6.79 12.75 12.73
N ASP A 104 -5.48 12.77 12.51
CA ASP A 104 -4.78 13.88 11.88
C ASP A 104 -5.00 13.88 10.36
N PRO A 105 -5.56 14.96 9.78
CA PRO A 105 -5.79 15.08 8.34
C PRO A 105 -4.50 15.00 7.50
N ASN A 106 -3.35 15.38 8.09
CA ASN A 106 -2.04 15.33 7.45
C ASN A 106 -1.39 13.94 7.50
N TYR A 107 -2.04 12.98 8.10
CA TYR A 107 -1.53 11.62 8.15
C TYR A 107 -1.44 11.03 6.74
N ALA A 108 -0.22 10.71 6.31
CA ALA A 108 0.07 10.37 4.92
C ALA A 108 0.62 8.95 4.78
N LYS A 109 0.29 8.31 3.67
CA LYS A 109 0.85 7.02 3.28
C LYS A 109 1.17 6.98 1.79
N ASP A 110 2.02 6.04 1.41
CA ASP A 110 2.22 5.71 0.01
C ASP A 110 1.03 4.90 -0.52
N MET A 111 0.58 5.25 -1.71
CA MET A 111 -0.52 4.59 -2.41
C MET A 111 -0.05 4.25 -3.82
N VAL A 112 -0.18 2.99 -4.21
CA VAL A 112 0.31 2.52 -5.50
C VAL A 112 -0.80 1.89 -6.32
N HIS A 113 -0.84 2.21 -7.62
CA HIS A 113 -1.75 1.59 -8.56
C HIS A 113 -1.25 0.21 -9.00
N VAL A 114 -2.17 -0.72 -9.23
CA VAL A 114 -1.82 -2.09 -9.65
C VAL A 114 -0.98 -2.13 -10.93
N TYR A 115 -1.18 -1.21 -11.86
CA TYR A 115 -0.37 -1.15 -13.10
C TYR A 115 1.06 -0.68 -12.85
N ASP A 116 1.31 0.18 -11.85
CA ASP A 116 2.67 0.52 -11.43
C ASP A 116 3.35 -0.67 -10.75
N CYS A 117 2.60 -1.47 -9.97
CA CYS A 117 3.12 -2.74 -9.45
C CYS A 117 3.51 -3.70 -10.59
N ALA A 118 2.65 -3.86 -11.58
CA ALA A 118 2.92 -4.71 -12.74
C ALA A 118 4.12 -4.21 -13.54
N GLN A 119 4.24 -2.90 -13.75
CA GLN A 119 5.40 -2.29 -14.41
C GLN A 119 6.70 -2.69 -13.71
N MET A 120 6.76 -2.56 -12.38
CA MET A 120 7.97 -2.90 -11.61
C MET A 120 8.33 -4.38 -11.76
N ILE A 121 7.34 -5.26 -11.69
CA ILE A 121 7.54 -6.71 -11.84
C ILE A 121 8.08 -7.04 -13.24
N CYS A 122 7.49 -6.46 -14.31
CA CYS A 122 7.97 -6.66 -15.69
C CYS A 122 9.41 -6.20 -15.86
N LYS A 123 9.75 -5.02 -15.35
CA LYS A 123 11.12 -4.49 -15.42
C LYS A 123 12.14 -5.37 -14.68
N ALA A 124 11.75 -5.98 -13.58
CA ALA A 124 12.63 -6.92 -12.88
C ALA A 124 12.85 -8.25 -13.64
N VAL A 125 11.95 -8.63 -14.53
CA VAL A 125 12.16 -9.78 -15.43
C VAL A 125 13.18 -9.46 -16.52
N GLU A 126 13.20 -8.21 -16.99
CA GLU A 126 14.02 -7.76 -18.09
C GLU A 126 15.45 -7.35 -17.68
N VAL A 127 15.64 -6.98 -16.39
CA VAL A 127 16.92 -6.47 -15.92
C VAL A 127 17.99 -7.57 -15.83
N ASN A 128 19.22 -7.24 -16.20
CA ASN A 128 20.36 -8.15 -16.07
C ASN A 128 20.96 -8.09 -14.66
N ARG A 129 20.23 -8.63 -13.69
CA ARG A 129 20.65 -8.78 -12.27
C ARG A 129 20.32 -10.18 -11.78
N ASP A 130 21.02 -10.62 -10.76
CA ASP A 130 20.82 -11.96 -10.20
C ASP A 130 19.82 -11.95 -9.05
N HIS A 131 19.75 -10.85 -8.30
CA HIS A 131 18.80 -10.68 -7.20
C HIS A 131 18.52 -9.19 -6.94
N GLY A 132 17.40 -8.93 -6.25
CA GLY A 132 17.05 -7.61 -5.79
C GLY A 132 15.92 -7.63 -4.74
N TRP A 133 15.86 -6.57 -3.92
CA TRP A 133 14.79 -6.35 -2.98
C TRP A 133 14.26 -4.92 -3.14
N TYR A 134 13.01 -4.78 -3.49
CA TYR A 134 12.40 -3.52 -3.84
C TYR A 134 11.13 -3.25 -3.05
N ASN A 135 11.00 -2.05 -2.55
CA ASN A 135 9.71 -1.55 -2.10
C ASN A 135 8.88 -1.16 -3.32
N VAL A 136 7.62 -1.56 -3.32
CA VAL A 136 6.64 -1.16 -4.33
C VAL A 136 5.88 0.05 -3.79
N GLY A 137 5.82 1.13 -4.55
CA GLY A 137 5.21 2.38 -4.13
C GLY A 137 5.44 3.48 -5.14
N THR A 138 5.01 4.68 -4.84
CA THR A 138 5.28 5.88 -5.64
C THR A 138 6.43 6.72 -5.05
N GLY A 139 6.64 6.59 -3.74
CA GLY A 139 7.51 7.48 -2.96
C GLY A 139 6.89 8.87 -2.73
N VAL A 140 5.60 9.05 -3.05
CA VAL A 140 4.88 10.31 -2.90
C VAL A 140 3.84 10.16 -1.78
N PRO A 141 3.88 11.03 -0.74
CA PRO A 141 2.90 10.99 0.34
C PRO A 141 1.52 11.42 -0.15
N VAL A 142 0.50 10.65 0.20
CA VAL A 142 -0.90 11.01 0.01
C VAL A 142 -1.58 11.07 1.37
N THR A 143 -2.06 12.25 1.76
CA THR A 143 -2.73 12.43 3.05
C THR A 143 -4.12 11.83 3.04
N LEU A 144 -4.66 11.51 4.21
CA LEU A 144 -6.04 11.05 4.34
C LEU A 144 -7.03 12.11 3.83
N GLN A 145 -6.73 13.38 4.07
CA GLN A 145 -7.53 14.48 3.54
C GLN A 145 -7.53 14.48 2.00
N GLN A 146 -6.36 14.39 1.36
CA GLN A 146 -6.26 14.33 -0.11
C GLN A 146 -7.03 13.13 -0.69
N GLN A 147 -6.99 11.98 -0.02
CA GLN A 147 -7.77 10.80 -0.45
C GLN A 147 -9.28 11.10 -0.44
N ILE A 148 -9.79 11.66 0.66
CA ILE A 148 -11.21 11.97 0.82
C ILE A 148 -11.64 13.07 -0.16
N GLU A 149 -10.87 14.15 -0.29
CA GLU A 149 -11.13 15.23 -1.24
C GLU A 149 -11.18 14.71 -2.69
N THR A 150 -10.27 13.81 -3.04
CA THR A 150 -10.26 13.17 -4.36
C THR A 150 -11.51 12.31 -4.59
N ILE A 151 -11.92 11.53 -3.59
CA ILE A 151 -13.16 10.73 -3.65
C ILE A 151 -14.39 11.65 -3.83
N ILE A 152 -14.48 12.72 -3.04
CA ILE A 152 -15.57 13.70 -3.17
C ILE A 152 -15.59 14.33 -4.57
N LYS A 153 -14.44 14.78 -5.05
CA LYS A 153 -14.30 15.38 -6.39
C LYS A 153 -14.79 14.45 -7.51
N ILE A 154 -14.55 13.15 -7.38
CA ILE A 154 -14.84 12.17 -8.44
C ILE A 154 -16.28 11.66 -8.35
N PHE A 155 -16.79 11.42 -7.15
CA PHE A 155 -18.01 10.64 -6.94
C PHE A 155 -19.19 11.43 -6.41
N SER A 156 -18.98 12.61 -5.79
CA SER A 156 -20.10 13.36 -5.23
C SER A 156 -20.93 14.06 -6.30
N PRO A 157 -22.27 14.16 -6.11
CA PRO A 157 -23.12 14.99 -6.94
C PRO A 157 -22.68 16.46 -6.90
N ALA A 158 -22.71 17.14 -8.06
CA ALA A 158 -22.24 18.53 -8.16
C ALA A 158 -23.13 19.53 -7.40
N ASP A 159 -24.42 19.24 -7.26
CA ASP A 159 -25.43 20.08 -6.61
C ASP A 159 -25.43 19.93 -5.07
N HIS A 160 -24.93 18.81 -4.53
CA HIS A 160 -24.80 18.58 -3.09
C HIS A 160 -23.59 17.71 -2.75
N PRO A 161 -22.36 18.24 -2.89
CA PRO A 161 -21.15 17.47 -2.63
C PRO A 161 -21.03 17.12 -1.14
N SER A 162 -20.47 15.94 -0.88
CA SER A 162 -20.19 15.47 0.47
C SER A 162 -19.30 16.45 1.23
N GLN A 163 -19.56 16.58 2.55
CA GLN A 163 -18.74 17.37 3.47
C GLN A 163 -17.79 16.48 4.24
N ILE A 164 -16.59 16.98 4.55
CA ILE A 164 -15.66 16.30 5.44
C ILE A 164 -16.00 16.66 6.88
N VAL A 165 -16.19 15.62 7.71
CA VAL A 165 -16.41 15.77 9.16
C VAL A 165 -15.14 15.29 9.89
N TYR A 166 -14.41 16.22 10.47
CA TYR A 166 -13.17 15.91 11.18
C TYR A 166 -13.44 15.26 12.53
N ARG A 167 -12.80 14.13 12.77
CA ARG A 167 -12.92 13.32 13.99
C ARG A 167 -11.54 13.06 14.60
N PRO A 168 -10.90 14.10 15.21
CA PRO A 168 -9.58 13.97 15.83
C PRO A 168 -9.54 12.99 17.01
N ASP A 169 -10.71 12.68 17.59
CA ASP A 169 -10.91 11.71 18.67
C ASP A 169 -10.78 10.24 18.22
N LYS A 170 -10.81 9.99 16.91
CA LYS A 170 -10.74 8.63 16.35
C LYS A 170 -9.32 8.23 16.00
N PRO A 171 -8.98 6.92 16.15
CA PRO A 171 -7.66 6.43 15.76
C PRO A 171 -7.46 6.49 14.24
N VAL A 172 -6.24 6.80 13.84
CA VAL A 172 -5.79 6.72 12.43
C VAL A 172 -4.85 5.54 12.24
N GLY A 173 -4.88 4.91 11.07
CA GLY A 173 -3.99 3.80 10.74
C GLY A 173 -2.53 4.24 10.49
N GLY A 174 -1.60 3.27 10.34
CA GLY A 174 -0.18 3.54 10.11
C GLY A 174 0.12 4.34 8.83
N GLY A 175 0.90 5.43 8.92
CA GLY A 175 1.38 6.22 7.80
C GLY A 175 2.87 5.97 7.55
N PHE A 176 3.23 5.82 6.28
CA PHE A 176 4.61 5.58 5.86
C PHE A 176 4.78 5.88 4.38
N LEU A 177 6.03 6.11 3.98
CA LEU A 177 6.42 6.20 2.58
C LEU A 177 7.31 5.00 2.24
N MET A 178 7.20 4.53 1.00
CA MET A 178 8.08 3.50 0.46
C MET A 178 9.28 4.18 -0.21
N ASP A 179 10.50 3.87 0.25
CA ASP A 179 11.69 4.25 -0.51
C ASP A 179 11.77 3.37 -1.75
N VAL A 180 11.60 4.00 -2.90
CA VAL A 180 11.63 3.36 -4.23
C VAL A 180 12.86 3.74 -5.03
N THR A 181 13.86 4.35 -4.38
CA THR A 181 15.07 4.86 -5.04
C THR A 181 15.80 3.76 -5.80
N ASN A 182 16.07 2.62 -5.16
CA ASN A 182 16.74 1.51 -5.81
C ASN A 182 15.90 0.90 -6.96
N ALA A 183 14.57 0.89 -6.86
CA ALA A 183 13.73 0.43 -7.95
C ALA A 183 13.81 1.36 -9.17
N LYS A 184 13.91 2.68 -8.94
CA LYS A 184 14.12 3.66 -10.03
C LYS A 184 15.49 3.50 -10.67
N GLU A 185 16.55 3.39 -9.88
CA GLU A 185 17.93 3.32 -10.35
C GLU A 185 18.27 1.98 -11.03
N GLU A 186 17.84 0.87 -10.42
CA GLU A 186 18.23 -0.47 -10.85
C GLU A 186 17.28 -1.08 -11.88
N LEU A 187 15.98 -0.80 -11.78
CA LEU A 187 14.97 -1.34 -12.69
C LEU A 187 14.48 -0.31 -13.74
N GLY A 188 14.81 0.98 -13.57
CA GLY A 188 14.21 2.04 -14.36
C GLY A 188 12.71 2.19 -14.10
N TYR A 189 12.26 1.89 -12.87
CA TYR A 189 10.87 2.03 -12.47
C TYR A 189 10.44 3.49 -12.45
N VAL A 190 9.27 3.79 -13.02
CA VAL A 190 8.68 5.14 -13.02
C VAL A 190 7.20 5.01 -12.73
N PRO A 191 6.72 5.33 -11.52
CA PRO A 191 5.29 5.33 -11.22
C PRO A 191 4.57 6.36 -12.09
N LYS A 192 3.41 6.01 -12.62
CA LYS A 192 2.66 6.80 -13.60
C LYS A 192 1.28 7.26 -13.10
N TYR A 193 0.77 6.60 -12.07
CA TYR A 193 -0.59 6.82 -11.59
C TYR A 193 -0.58 7.62 -10.29
N ASP A 194 -1.19 8.80 -10.32
CA ASP A 194 -1.41 9.65 -9.14
C ASP A 194 -2.65 9.22 -8.34
N VAL A 195 -2.93 9.94 -7.25
CA VAL A 195 -4.07 9.64 -6.38
C VAL A 195 -5.42 9.72 -7.10
N GLU A 196 -5.56 10.60 -8.09
CA GLU A 196 -6.81 10.72 -8.86
C GLU A 196 -7.01 9.50 -9.76
N ALA A 197 -5.93 9.04 -10.41
CA ALA A 197 -5.97 7.84 -11.24
C ALA A 197 -6.31 6.57 -10.45
N LEU A 198 -5.98 6.50 -9.14
CA LEU A 198 -6.34 5.36 -8.28
C LEU A 198 -7.85 5.15 -8.16
N PHE A 199 -8.65 6.22 -8.29
CA PHE A 199 -10.10 6.18 -8.11
C PHE A 199 -10.90 6.28 -9.41
N ARG A 200 -10.27 6.61 -10.56
CA ARG A 200 -10.94 6.72 -11.86
C ARG A 200 -10.95 5.44 -12.69
N ASN A 201 -10.15 4.45 -12.33
CA ASN A 201 -10.00 3.18 -13.07
C ASN A 201 -10.81 2.04 -12.43
#